data_20ab2769b926f952fdef5605c6bec86b
#
_entry.id   20ab2769b926f952fdef5605c6bec86b
#
_cell.length_a   1.000
_cell.length_b   1.000
_cell.length_c   1.000
_cell.angle_alpha   90.00
_cell.angle_beta   90.00
_cell.angle_gamma   90.00
#
_symmetry.space_group_name_H-M   'P 1'
#
loop_
_entity.id
_entity.type
_entity.pdbx_description
1 polymer ?
#
loop_
_entity_poly.entity_id
_entity_poly.type
_entity_poly.pdbx_seq_one_letter_code
_entity_poly.pdbx_strand_id
1 'polypeptide(L)'
;MIVVRTFESMLDSIKKTGQWEGIEYNHRGPAHLGIGQESAYVGQSFVLSPEDFIFGSHRSHGEILAKCYSAMHQMDEGQLEGIMKGFLGGETLSYAEKIGYKDTKDLTENFILFGALAEIFARKSGFNRGLGGSMHTFFLPFGSYPNNAIVGGSAPIANGAALFKRINRKPGIVVSNVGDAALACGPVWEALNFASMDQFRSLW
;
A
#
# COMPACT_ATOMS: atom_id res chain seq x y z
N MET A 1 10.56 5.84 -7.52
CA MET A 1 9.77 6.32 -8.67
C MET A 1 9.82 5.34 -9.85
N ILE A 2 10.99 4.92 -10.32
CA ILE A 2 11.11 4.00 -11.48
C ILE A 2 10.34 2.70 -11.21
N VAL A 3 10.55 2.05 -10.08
CA VAL A 3 9.84 0.80 -9.72
C VAL A 3 8.32 0.96 -9.80
N VAL A 4 7.77 2.03 -9.20
CA VAL A 4 6.32 2.30 -9.25
C VAL A 4 5.85 2.48 -10.70
N ARG A 5 6.56 3.28 -11.50
CA ARG A 5 6.23 3.48 -12.92
C ARG A 5 6.26 2.16 -13.69
N THR A 6 7.30 1.34 -13.51
CA THR A 6 7.43 0.06 -14.23
C THR A 6 6.32 -0.90 -13.81
N PHE A 7 6.02 -0.99 -12.51
CA PHE A 7 4.93 -1.83 -11.98
C PHE A 7 3.57 -1.44 -12.58
N GLU A 8 3.25 -0.16 -12.59
CA GLU A 8 2.00 0.35 -13.15
C GLU A 8 1.94 0.19 -14.69
N SER A 9 3.06 0.39 -15.38
CA SER A 9 3.14 0.21 -16.83
C SER A 9 2.98 -1.26 -17.24
N MET A 10 3.51 -2.17 -16.43
CA MET A 10 3.29 -3.62 -16.61
C MET A 10 1.80 -3.95 -16.48
N LEU A 11 1.13 -3.47 -15.43
CA LEU A 11 -0.30 -3.68 -15.25
C LEU A 11 -1.13 -3.09 -16.40
N ASP A 12 -0.77 -1.91 -16.89
CA ASP A 12 -1.41 -1.27 -18.04
C ASP A 12 -1.28 -2.13 -19.31
N SER A 13 -0.06 -2.61 -19.59
CA SER A 13 0.20 -3.49 -20.73
C SER A 13 -0.62 -4.78 -20.63
N ILE A 14 -0.57 -5.46 -19.50
CA ILE A 14 -1.34 -6.69 -19.25
C ILE A 14 -2.84 -6.46 -19.44
N LYS A 15 -3.37 -5.32 -18.97
CA LYS A 15 -4.79 -4.99 -19.15
C LYS A 15 -5.18 -4.71 -20.60
N LYS A 16 -4.32 -4.05 -21.36
CA LYS A 16 -4.60 -3.63 -22.75
C LYS A 16 -4.30 -4.71 -23.77
N THR A 17 -3.20 -5.43 -23.58
CA THR A 17 -2.67 -6.36 -24.59
C THR A 17 -2.66 -7.83 -24.15
N GLY A 18 -2.91 -8.11 -22.87
CA GLY A 18 -2.82 -9.46 -22.30
C GLY A 18 -1.39 -9.96 -22.11
N GLN A 19 -0.36 -9.09 -22.21
CA GLN A 19 1.03 -9.51 -22.09
C GLN A 19 1.96 -8.40 -21.58
N TRP A 20 3.11 -8.83 -21.05
CA TRP A 20 4.23 -7.99 -20.67
C TRP A 20 5.54 -8.75 -20.94
N GLU A 21 6.43 -8.16 -21.71
CA GLU A 21 7.77 -8.74 -22.05
C GLU A 21 7.72 -10.23 -22.46
N GLY A 22 6.73 -10.59 -23.26
CA GLY A 22 6.54 -11.95 -23.76
C GLY A 22 5.82 -12.90 -22.79
N ILE A 23 5.45 -12.43 -21.58
CA ILE A 23 4.65 -13.18 -20.62
C ILE A 23 3.18 -12.86 -20.86
N GLU A 24 2.42 -13.87 -21.28
CA GLU A 24 0.97 -13.74 -21.45
C GLU A 24 0.24 -13.89 -20.13
N TYR A 25 -0.68 -12.99 -19.84
CA TYR A 25 -1.54 -13.05 -18.66
C TYR A 25 -2.88 -12.36 -18.88
N ASN A 26 -3.96 -13.13 -18.83
CA ASN A 26 -5.32 -12.57 -18.91
C ASN A 26 -5.81 -12.15 -17.52
N HIS A 27 -5.59 -10.87 -17.17
CA HIS A 27 -6.09 -10.30 -15.94
C HIS A 27 -7.56 -9.89 -16.08
N ARG A 28 -8.45 -10.61 -15.41
CA ARG A 28 -9.90 -10.39 -15.48
C ARG A 28 -10.41 -9.29 -14.56
N GLY A 29 -9.68 -9.00 -13.47
CA GLY A 29 -10.05 -7.98 -12.48
C GLY A 29 -9.81 -6.55 -12.97
N PRO A 30 -10.26 -5.54 -12.21
CA PRO A 30 -9.89 -4.15 -12.45
C PRO A 30 -8.41 -3.92 -12.15
N ALA A 31 -7.82 -2.92 -12.80
CA ALA A 31 -6.53 -2.35 -12.43
C ALA A 31 -6.67 -0.83 -12.48
N HIS A 32 -6.80 -0.22 -11.31
CA HIS A 32 -6.91 1.23 -11.18
C HIS A 32 -5.51 1.83 -11.05
N LEU A 33 -4.97 2.27 -12.18
CA LEU A 33 -3.59 2.72 -12.29
C LEU A 33 -3.40 4.14 -11.78
N GLY A 34 -2.27 4.38 -11.14
CA GLY A 34 -1.81 5.68 -10.66
C GLY A 34 -0.66 6.26 -11.48
N ILE A 35 -0.50 5.86 -12.75
CA ILE A 35 0.56 6.37 -13.64
C ILE A 35 0.51 7.90 -13.71
N GLY A 36 1.66 8.54 -13.47
CA GLY A 36 1.79 9.98 -13.42
C GLY A 36 1.79 10.57 -12.01
N GLN A 37 1.44 9.77 -10.99
CA GLN A 37 1.39 10.22 -9.58
C GLN A 37 2.60 9.75 -8.75
N GLU A 38 3.64 9.20 -9.38
CA GLU A 38 4.77 8.58 -8.68
C GLU A 38 5.49 9.55 -7.75
N SER A 39 5.56 10.82 -8.11
CA SER A 39 6.19 11.85 -7.27
C SER A 39 5.40 12.13 -5.99
N ALA A 40 4.08 12.08 -6.05
CA ALA A 40 3.22 12.24 -4.87
C ALA A 40 3.40 11.06 -3.92
N TYR A 41 3.34 9.82 -4.43
CA TYR A 41 3.51 8.60 -3.64
C TYR A 41 4.87 8.53 -2.96
N VAL A 42 5.94 8.76 -3.72
CA VAL A 42 7.31 8.69 -3.19
C VAL A 42 7.61 9.88 -2.28
N GLY A 43 7.17 11.09 -2.66
CA GLY A 43 7.41 12.30 -1.88
C GLY A 43 6.80 12.22 -0.48
N GLN A 44 5.55 11.78 -0.36
CA GLN A 44 4.94 11.60 0.97
C GLN A 44 5.61 10.47 1.75
N SER A 45 5.89 9.32 1.11
CA SER A 45 6.43 8.15 1.80
C SER A 45 7.88 8.35 2.25
N PHE A 46 8.62 9.25 1.60
CA PHE A 46 10.01 9.55 1.93
C PHE A 46 10.20 10.07 3.35
N VAL A 47 9.21 10.77 3.89
CA VAL A 47 9.25 11.36 5.24
C VAL A 47 8.54 10.51 6.30
N LEU A 48 7.91 9.41 5.89
CA LEU A 48 7.16 8.53 6.79
C LEU A 48 8.05 7.43 7.36
N SER A 49 7.84 7.11 8.62
CA SER A 49 8.47 6.01 9.35
C SER A 49 7.67 4.70 9.26
N PRO A 50 8.21 3.55 9.70
CA PRO A 50 7.44 2.31 9.80
C PRO A 50 6.20 2.42 10.70
N GLU A 51 6.25 3.27 11.72
CA GLU A 51 5.14 3.50 12.65
C GLU A 51 4.01 4.35 12.06
N ASP A 52 4.27 5.09 10.98
CA ASP A 52 3.24 5.91 10.35
C ASP A 52 2.31 5.05 9.49
N PHE A 53 1.01 5.38 9.54
CA PHE A 53 0.01 4.67 8.76
C PHE A 53 -0.43 5.51 7.56
N ILE A 54 -0.58 4.86 6.41
CA ILE A 54 -1.23 5.47 5.26
C ILE A 54 -2.53 4.75 4.91
N PHE A 55 -3.53 5.53 4.53
CA PHE A 55 -4.80 5.08 3.98
C PHE A 55 -4.98 5.70 2.60
N GLY A 56 -5.18 4.87 1.62
CA GLY A 56 -5.31 5.28 0.24
C GLY A 56 -6.72 5.17 -0.32
N SER A 57 -6.85 5.53 -1.58
CA SER A 57 -8.05 5.36 -2.39
C SER A 57 -7.97 4.06 -3.21
N HIS A 58 -8.84 3.91 -4.20
CA HIS A 58 -8.82 2.78 -5.15
C HIS A 58 -7.59 2.75 -6.07
N ARG A 59 -6.79 3.82 -6.16
CA ARG A 59 -5.57 3.94 -7.00
C ARG A 59 -4.30 3.94 -6.16
N SER A 60 -4.19 3.04 -5.20
CA SER A 60 -3.16 3.10 -4.16
C SER A 60 -1.94 2.21 -4.40
N HIS A 61 -1.77 1.60 -5.57
CA HIS A 61 -0.62 0.71 -5.81
C HIS A 61 0.72 1.43 -5.52
N GLY A 62 0.88 2.64 -6.07
CA GLY A 62 2.09 3.43 -5.87
C GLY A 62 2.29 3.87 -4.42
N GLU A 63 1.20 4.19 -3.70
CA GLU A 63 1.24 4.53 -2.27
C GLU A 63 1.73 3.35 -1.43
N ILE A 64 1.18 2.16 -1.68
CA ILE A 64 1.53 0.93 -0.98
C ILE A 64 3.01 0.60 -1.22
N LEU A 65 3.44 0.59 -2.48
CA LEU A 65 4.82 0.30 -2.83
C LEU A 65 5.76 1.33 -2.19
N ALA A 66 5.50 2.63 -2.35
CA ALA A 66 6.36 3.68 -1.81
C ALA A 66 6.46 3.60 -0.29
N LYS A 67 5.35 3.35 0.42
CA LYS A 67 5.33 3.20 1.88
C LYS A 67 6.08 1.95 2.33
N CYS A 68 5.90 0.82 1.64
CA CYS A 68 6.62 -0.41 1.95
C CYS A 68 8.13 -0.25 1.73
N TYR A 69 8.55 0.41 0.66
CA TYR A 69 9.97 0.71 0.42
C TYR A 69 10.55 1.63 1.49
N SER A 70 9.82 2.68 1.90
CA SER A 70 10.25 3.55 2.99
C SER A 70 10.46 2.76 4.28
N ALA A 71 9.52 1.91 4.65
CA ALA A 71 9.64 1.07 5.84
C ALA A 71 10.83 0.09 5.75
N MET A 72 10.97 -0.59 4.61
CA MET A 72 12.08 -1.52 4.34
C MET A 72 13.45 -0.86 4.54
N HIS A 73 13.62 0.39 4.10
CA HIS A 73 14.90 1.10 4.24
C HIS A 73 15.22 1.52 5.67
N GLN A 74 14.22 1.61 6.55
CA GLN A 74 14.36 2.07 7.92
C GLN A 74 14.41 0.92 8.95
N MET A 75 14.02 -0.29 8.56
CA MET A 75 14.06 -1.48 9.40
C MET A 75 15.39 -2.21 9.28
N ASP A 76 15.81 -2.88 10.35
CA ASP A 76 16.96 -3.79 10.33
C ASP A 76 16.60 -5.15 9.70
N GLU A 77 17.63 -5.92 9.35
CA GLU A 77 17.45 -7.21 8.66
C GLU A 77 16.64 -8.21 9.49
N GLY A 78 16.86 -8.25 10.81
CA GLY A 78 16.13 -9.16 11.70
C GLY A 78 14.63 -8.84 11.77
N GLN A 79 14.29 -7.55 11.77
CA GLN A 79 12.89 -7.10 11.71
C GLN A 79 12.24 -7.50 10.38
N LEU A 80 12.92 -7.27 9.27
CA LEU A 80 12.45 -7.61 7.93
C LEU A 80 12.20 -9.12 7.79
N GLU A 81 13.19 -9.93 8.19
CA GLU A 81 13.06 -11.39 8.16
C GLU A 81 11.93 -11.89 9.06
N GLY A 82 11.83 -11.37 10.29
CA GLY A 82 10.77 -11.73 11.22
C GLY A 82 9.38 -11.47 10.64
N ILE A 83 9.20 -10.32 9.99
CA ILE A 83 7.94 -9.96 9.34
C ILE A 83 7.64 -10.89 8.16
N MET A 84 8.60 -11.10 7.25
CA MET A 84 8.40 -11.94 6.07
C MET A 84 8.10 -13.40 6.42
N LYS A 85 8.83 -13.96 7.39
CA LYS A 85 8.64 -15.33 7.88
C LYS A 85 7.30 -15.51 8.61
N GLY A 86 6.89 -14.52 9.40
CA GLY A 86 5.63 -14.56 10.15
C GLY A 86 4.39 -14.30 9.29
N PHE A 87 4.54 -13.54 8.20
CA PHE A 87 3.41 -13.16 7.38
C PHE A 87 2.83 -14.34 6.60
N LEU A 88 1.54 -14.61 6.79
CA LEU A 88 0.83 -15.76 6.19
C LEU A 88 1.56 -17.10 6.35
N GLY A 89 2.31 -17.28 7.44
CA GLY A 89 3.10 -18.50 7.66
C GLY A 89 4.23 -18.68 6.65
N GLY A 90 4.74 -17.60 6.05
CA GLY A 90 5.82 -17.62 5.07
C GLY A 90 5.37 -17.97 3.63
N GLU A 91 4.06 -18.08 3.36
CA GLU A 91 3.57 -18.45 2.03
C GLU A 91 4.06 -17.45 0.97
N THR A 92 3.87 -16.15 1.19
CA THR A 92 4.34 -15.10 0.26
C THR A 92 5.87 -15.11 0.11
N LEU A 93 6.59 -15.29 1.22
CA LEU A 93 8.05 -15.36 1.24
C LEU A 93 8.58 -16.51 0.36
N SER A 94 7.95 -17.69 0.44
CA SER A 94 8.39 -18.86 -0.33
C SER A 94 8.36 -18.66 -1.86
N TYR A 95 7.57 -17.72 -2.34
CA TYR A 95 7.57 -17.33 -3.76
C TYR A 95 8.62 -16.26 -4.03
N ALA A 96 8.78 -15.28 -3.13
CA ALA A 96 9.79 -14.23 -3.28
C ALA A 96 11.22 -14.81 -3.34
N GLU A 97 11.51 -15.83 -2.53
CA GLU A 97 12.80 -16.53 -2.52
C GLU A 97 13.15 -17.19 -3.87
N LYS A 98 12.14 -17.65 -4.62
CA LYS A 98 12.36 -18.30 -5.93
C LYS A 98 12.80 -17.33 -7.03
N ILE A 99 12.62 -16.02 -6.84
CA ILE A 99 13.06 -15.00 -7.79
C ILE A 99 14.59 -14.89 -7.77
N GLY A 100 15.22 -15.24 -6.63
CA GLY A 100 16.63 -15.02 -6.37
C GLY A 100 16.86 -13.66 -5.72
N TYR A 101 17.83 -13.58 -4.82
CA TYR A 101 18.18 -12.37 -4.08
C TYR A 101 19.63 -12.39 -3.64
N LYS A 102 20.20 -11.23 -3.32
CA LYS A 102 21.59 -11.03 -2.90
C LYS A 102 21.69 -10.84 -1.40
N ASP A 103 20.74 -10.15 -0.81
CA ASP A 103 20.68 -9.81 0.61
C ASP A 103 19.23 -9.70 1.10
N THR A 104 19.04 -9.45 2.39
CA THR A 104 17.71 -9.35 3.01
C THR A 104 16.85 -8.24 2.43
N LYS A 105 17.46 -7.12 2.02
CA LYS A 105 16.70 -6.00 1.42
C LYS A 105 16.22 -6.34 0.01
N ASP A 106 17.05 -6.98 -0.78
CA ASP A 106 16.68 -7.47 -2.12
C ASP A 106 15.56 -8.51 -2.02
N LEU A 107 15.66 -9.43 -1.06
CA LEU A 107 14.57 -10.38 -0.75
C LEU A 107 13.28 -9.65 -0.33
N THR A 108 13.40 -8.61 0.49
CA THR A 108 12.24 -7.83 0.94
C THR A 108 11.60 -7.08 -0.23
N GLU A 109 12.39 -6.56 -1.15
CA GLU A 109 11.90 -5.94 -2.39
C GLU A 109 11.09 -6.95 -3.22
N ASN A 110 11.65 -8.15 -3.45
CA ASN A 110 10.94 -9.24 -4.12
C ASN A 110 9.63 -9.59 -3.40
N PHE A 111 9.64 -9.64 -2.07
CA PHE A 111 8.47 -9.93 -1.25
C PHE A 111 7.38 -8.85 -1.40
N ILE A 112 7.76 -7.57 -1.39
CA ILE A 112 6.83 -6.44 -1.55
C ILE A 112 6.19 -6.48 -2.94
N LEU A 113 7.00 -6.59 -3.98
CA LEU A 113 6.53 -6.57 -5.37
C LEU A 113 5.65 -7.79 -5.67
N PHE A 114 6.12 -8.98 -5.27
CA PHE A 114 5.36 -10.22 -5.47
C PHE A 114 4.04 -10.19 -4.70
N GLY A 115 4.07 -9.83 -3.41
CA GLY A 115 2.87 -9.82 -2.56
C GLY A 115 1.80 -8.86 -3.06
N ALA A 116 2.20 -7.66 -3.50
CA ALA A 116 1.30 -6.68 -4.08
C ALA A 116 0.73 -7.17 -5.43
N LEU A 117 1.58 -7.69 -6.31
CA LEU A 117 1.15 -8.19 -7.62
C LEU A 117 0.22 -9.39 -7.51
N ALA A 118 0.57 -10.35 -6.64
CA ALA A 118 -0.23 -11.52 -6.37
C ALA A 118 -1.62 -11.14 -5.82
N GLU A 119 -1.69 -10.10 -4.98
CA GLU A 119 -2.96 -9.58 -4.48
C GLU A 119 -3.82 -8.97 -5.59
N ILE A 120 -3.22 -8.11 -6.43
CA ILE A 120 -3.91 -7.50 -7.58
C ILE A 120 -4.44 -8.58 -8.52
N PHE A 121 -3.70 -9.67 -8.69
CA PHE A 121 -4.08 -10.81 -9.53
C PHE A 121 -4.98 -11.83 -8.82
N ALA A 122 -5.51 -11.50 -7.64
CA ALA A 122 -6.39 -12.34 -6.85
C ALA A 122 -5.79 -13.73 -6.55
N ARG A 123 -4.50 -13.78 -6.21
CA ARG A 123 -3.79 -15.01 -5.84
C ARG A 123 -3.74 -15.17 -4.34
N LYS A 124 -3.86 -16.41 -3.87
CA LYS A 124 -3.83 -16.76 -2.45
C LYS A 124 -2.54 -16.32 -1.74
N SER A 125 -1.43 -16.28 -2.49
CA SER A 125 -0.12 -15.81 -2.00
C SER A 125 0.03 -14.29 -1.92
N GLY A 126 -0.98 -13.52 -2.31
CA GLY A 126 -1.02 -12.06 -2.18
C GLY A 126 -1.23 -11.61 -0.73
N PHE A 127 -0.97 -10.34 -0.45
CA PHE A 127 -1.00 -9.76 0.89
C PHE A 127 -2.34 -9.93 1.64
N ASN A 128 -3.44 -9.99 0.94
CA ASN A 128 -4.78 -10.17 1.49
C ASN A 128 -5.42 -11.48 1.00
N ARG A 129 -4.60 -12.47 0.67
CA ARG A 129 -5.01 -13.77 0.13
C ARG A 129 -5.83 -13.69 -1.18
N GLY A 130 -5.58 -12.64 -1.97
CA GLY A 130 -6.28 -12.39 -3.23
C GLY A 130 -7.70 -11.86 -3.08
N LEU A 131 -8.14 -11.52 -1.87
CA LEU A 131 -9.49 -11.04 -1.59
C LEU A 131 -9.65 -9.52 -1.82
N GLY A 132 -8.55 -8.78 -1.78
CA GLY A 132 -8.55 -7.32 -1.97
C GLY A 132 -8.49 -6.90 -3.43
N GLY A 133 -7.75 -7.62 -4.25
CA GLY A 133 -7.51 -7.23 -5.63
C GLY A 133 -6.83 -5.87 -5.76
N SER A 134 -7.06 -5.17 -6.87
CA SER A 134 -6.44 -3.87 -7.16
C SER A 134 -6.84 -2.75 -6.18
N MET A 135 -8.08 -2.76 -5.68
CA MET A 135 -8.63 -1.63 -4.91
C MET A 135 -8.46 -1.75 -3.40
N HIS A 136 -8.06 -2.91 -2.89
CA HIS A 136 -7.95 -3.18 -1.46
C HIS A 136 -6.64 -3.90 -1.10
N THR A 137 -5.58 -3.63 -1.85
CA THR A 137 -4.23 -4.11 -1.52
C THR A 137 -3.68 -3.30 -0.37
N PHE A 138 -3.13 -3.97 0.65
CA PHE A 138 -2.47 -3.31 1.79
C PHE A 138 -1.48 -4.26 2.47
N PHE A 139 -0.55 -3.71 3.26
CA PHE A 139 0.42 -4.49 4.03
C PHE A 139 0.67 -3.83 5.39
N LEU A 140 -0.07 -4.25 6.40
CA LEU A 140 -0.08 -3.65 7.73
C LEU A 140 1.30 -3.58 8.39
N PRO A 141 2.16 -4.62 8.30
CA PRO A 141 3.46 -4.59 8.97
C PRO A 141 4.37 -3.43 8.59
N PHE A 142 4.17 -2.85 7.39
CA PHE A 142 4.93 -1.70 6.92
C PHE A 142 4.13 -0.38 6.94
N GLY A 143 3.01 -0.36 7.66
CA GLY A 143 2.19 0.85 7.82
C GLY A 143 1.29 1.18 6.63
N SER A 144 1.20 0.31 5.62
CA SER A 144 0.22 0.45 4.55
C SER A 144 -1.09 -0.17 5.00
N TYR A 145 -2.08 0.67 5.30
CA TYR A 145 -3.39 0.27 5.81
C TYR A 145 -4.40 0.14 4.67
N PRO A 146 -5.57 -0.49 4.91
CA PRO A 146 -6.53 -0.75 3.85
C PRO A 146 -6.93 0.51 3.10
N ASN A 147 -6.66 0.51 1.79
CA ASN A 147 -7.23 1.47 0.86
C ASN A 147 -8.73 1.18 0.66
N ASN A 148 -9.48 2.17 0.17
CA ASN A 148 -10.92 2.08 0.10
C ASN A 148 -11.44 2.48 -1.30
N ALA A 149 -12.29 1.61 -1.86
CA ALA A 149 -12.97 1.86 -3.12
C ALA A 149 -14.20 2.77 -2.98
N ILE A 150 -14.72 2.95 -1.75
CA ILE A 150 -15.82 3.87 -1.49
C ILE A 150 -15.26 5.29 -1.49
N VAL A 151 -15.76 6.10 -2.39
CA VAL A 151 -15.29 7.49 -2.59
C VAL A 151 -15.46 8.29 -1.29
N GLY A 152 -14.35 8.83 -0.78
CA GLY A 152 -14.31 9.55 0.50
C GLY A 152 -14.25 8.68 1.75
N GLY A 153 -14.39 7.35 1.63
CA GLY A 153 -14.48 6.44 2.78
C GLY A 153 -13.18 6.27 3.56
N SER A 154 -12.02 6.53 2.98
CA SER A 154 -10.72 6.42 3.68
C SER A 154 -10.56 7.47 4.77
N ALA A 155 -11.12 8.67 4.60
CA ALA A 155 -10.95 9.78 5.53
C ALA A 155 -11.47 9.47 6.96
N PRO A 156 -12.72 9.06 7.17
CA PRO A 156 -13.21 8.74 8.51
C PRO A 156 -12.50 7.50 9.11
N ILE A 157 -12.09 6.54 8.28
CA ILE A 157 -11.36 5.36 8.76
C ILE A 157 -9.97 5.78 9.27
N ALA A 158 -9.27 6.65 8.56
CA ALA A 158 -7.98 7.20 8.98
C ALA A 158 -8.09 7.97 10.30
N ASN A 159 -9.17 8.73 10.52
CA ASN A 159 -9.45 9.38 11.80
C ASN A 159 -9.56 8.37 12.95
N GLY A 160 -10.25 7.25 12.73
CA GLY A 160 -10.33 6.17 13.72
C GLY A 160 -8.95 5.61 14.07
N ALA A 161 -8.08 5.43 13.07
CA ALA A 161 -6.71 4.99 13.30
C ALA A 161 -5.85 6.04 14.03
N ALA A 162 -6.04 7.33 13.73
CA ALA A 162 -5.37 8.42 14.44
C ALA A 162 -5.82 8.49 15.91
N LEU A 163 -7.12 8.33 16.14
CA LEU A 163 -7.69 8.25 17.49
C LEU A 163 -7.13 7.04 18.27
N PHE A 164 -7.05 5.88 17.63
CA PHE A 164 -6.42 4.69 18.23
C PHE A 164 -4.99 4.97 18.68
N LYS A 165 -4.15 5.58 17.81
CA LYS A 165 -2.77 5.93 18.17
C LYS A 165 -2.73 6.86 19.37
N ARG A 166 -3.57 7.89 19.37
CA ARG A 166 -3.63 8.86 20.46
C ARG A 166 -4.04 8.23 21.79
N ILE A 167 -5.14 7.49 21.82
CA ILE A 167 -5.65 6.85 23.04
C ILE A 167 -4.61 5.87 23.61
N ASN A 168 -3.96 5.11 22.73
CA ASN A 168 -2.99 4.10 23.12
C ASN A 168 -1.55 4.62 23.19
N ARG A 169 -1.34 5.94 23.08
CA ARG A 169 -0.01 6.59 23.09
C ARG A 169 0.98 5.94 22.13
N LYS A 170 0.51 5.54 20.96
CA LYS A 170 1.37 4.96 19.92
C LYS A 170 2.09 6.07 19.14
N PRO A 171 3.36 5.86 18.75
CA PRO A 171 4.10 6.81 17.93
C PRO A 171 3.54 6.91 16.51
N GLY A 172 4.03 7.90 15.78
CA GLY A 172 3.73 8.12 14.38
C GLY A 172 2.41 8.83 14.11
N ILE A 173 2.22 9.18 12.86
CA ILE A 173 1.05 9.87 12.33
C ILE A 173 0.20 8.95 11.47
N VAL A 174 -0.97 9.42 11.10
CA VAL A 174 -1.85 8.77 10.13
C VAL A 174 -2.08 9.73 8.96
N VAL A 175 -1.76 9.27 7.76
CA VAL A 175 -1.97 10.00 6.51
C VAL A 175 -3.16 9.41 5.79
N SER A 176 -4.08 10.26 5.35
CA SER A 176 -5.22 9.88 4.51
C SER A 176 -5.08 10.52 3.13
N ASN A 177 -4.94 9.69 2.11
CA ASN A 177 -4.93 10.14 0.73
C ASN A 177 -6.37 10.19 0.21
N VAL A 178 -6.80 11.38 -0.14
CA VAL A 178 -8.16 11.64 -0.62
C VAL A 178 -8.08 12.13 -2.06
N GLY A 179 -8.78 11.45 -2.98
CA GLY A 179 -8.85 11.88 -4.37
C GLY A 179 -9.63 13.19 -4.52
N ASP A 180 -9.31 13.97 -5.56
CA ASP A 180 -9.94 15.25 -5.87
C ASP A 180 -11.48 15.17 -5.93
N ALA A 181 -12.02 14.17 -6.62
CA ALA A 181 -13.46 13.93 -6.67
C ALA A 181 -14.06 13.57 -5.30
N ALA A 182 -13.30 12.94 -4.42
CA ALA A 182 -13.73 12.56 -3.09
C ALA A 182 -13.94 13.77 -2.17
N LEU A 183 -13.29 14.90 -2.45
CA LEU A 183 -13.50 16.14 -1.71
C LEU A 183 -14.94 16.66 -1.78
N ALA A 184 -15.73 16.23 -2.75
CA ALA A 184 -17.15 16.55 -2.83
C ALA A 184 -18.03 15.70 -1.90
N CYS A 185 -17.49 14.67 -1.25
CA CYS A 185 -18.24 13.76 -0.39
C CYS A 185 -18.37 14.28 1.04
N GLY A 186 -19.58 14.25 1.60
CA GLY A 186 -19.85 14.65 3.00
C GLY A 186 -18.93 14.01 4.04
N PRO A 187 -18.71 12.68 4.00
CA PRO A 187 -17.82 12.01 4.96
C PRO A 187 -16.40 12.56 5.03
N VAL A 188 -15.87 13.14 3.94
CA VAL A 188 -14.54 13.79 3.96
C VAL A 188 -14.57 15.05 4.81
N TRP A 189 -15.60 15.88 4.64
CA TRP A 189 -15.77 17.11 5.42
C TRP A 189 -16.07 16.85 6.89
N GLU A 190 -16.87 15.82 7.16
CA GLU A 190 -17.10 15.35 8.54
C GLU A 190 -15.81 14.89 9.19
N ALA A 191 -14.97 14.13 8.44
CA ALA A 191 -13.69 13.68 8.92
C ALA A 191 -12.71 14.83 9.16
N LEU A 192 -12.66 15.83 8.26
CA LEU A 192 -11.86 17.05 8.45
C LEU A 192 -12.30 17.82 9.69
N ASN A 193 -13.60 18.00 9.86
CA ASN A 193 -14.15 18.66 11.05
C ASN A 193 -13.79 17.90 12.33
N PHE A 194 -13.92 16.59 12.34
CA PHE A 194 -13.52 15.76 13.47
C PHE A 194 -12.02 15.85 13.76
N ALA A 195 -11.18 15.80 12.72
CA ALA A 195 -9.72 15.90 12.84
C ALA A 195 -9.24 17.28 13.31
N SER A 196 -10.03 18.34 13.06
CA SER A 196 -9.70 19.72 13.48
C SER A 196 -9.96 19.96 14.98
N MET A 197 -10.67 19.09 15.67
CA MET A 197 -10.89 19.22 17.11
C MET A 197 -9.55 19.11 17.86
N ASP A 198 -9.35 19.96 18.87
CA ASP A 198 -8.10 20.05 19.66
C ASP A 198 -7.61 18.70 20.20
N GLN A 199 -8.52 17.75 20.30
CA GLN A 199 -8.24 16.40 20.79
C GLN A 199 -7.63 15.48 19.72
N PHE A 200 -7.67 15.83 18.43
CA PHE A 200 -7.27 14.95 17.33
C PHE A 200 -6.27 15.67 16.41
N ARG A 201 -4.98 15.41 16.58
CA ARG A 201 -3.96 15.84 15.63
C ARG A 201 -3.75 14.73 14.59
N SER A 202 -4.54 14.74 13.56
CA SER A 202 -4.26 13.99 12.32
C SER A 202 -3.76 14.96 11.25
N LEU A 203 -2.76 14.53 10.47
CA LEU A 203 -2.33 15.25 9.28
C LEU A 203 -3.09 14.72 8.07
N TRP A 204 -3.61 15.63 7.29
CA TRP A 204 -4.32 15.37 6.03
C TRP A 204 -3.45 15.76 4.85
#